data_4e54b40dafd49ce422b63567fbd53aca
#
_entry.id   4e54b40dafd49ce422b63567fbd53aca
#
_cell.length_a   1.000
_cell.length_b   1.000
_cell.length_c   1.000
_cell.angle_alpha   90.00
_cell.angle_beta   90.00
_cell.angle_gamma   90.00
#
_symmetry.space_group_name_H-M   'P 1'
#
loop_
_entity.id
_entity.type
_entity.pdbx_description
1 polymer ?
#
loop_
_entity_poly.entity_id
_entity_poly.type
_entity_poly.pdbx_seq_one_letter_code
_entity_poly.pdbx_strand_id
1 'polypeptide(L)'
;MTPSRRVVLYIDSLKLGGAERVILTWAEWLHQAGWQPVVLTRKPISWDFYPLPPGVRRGVEPSDLAWMRRLGPLAFPFRVLRLKRWLQSEGISLAIGVTSLPAIKILFATRLLGVPCVVSERNYPPLKPIGLIWSGLRQISYPWAALHLVQTRSVGEWMATHLGAHRQQLLPNPVQWPLQTFHPNLDPETWLTEAGVNRSDPVLLAVGTKAYQKGFDRLVRWWITLAQMNPKLQLVIIGLDGQPYQGRNQQADLQALVGSHPELLERLHFPGRVGNVAAWYVRAQLFVLSSRYEGFPNVLLEAMAAGCCCVAADCPQGPADLITDAMNGRLMPAHTSDQEWVERLRGLLMDEGQRQRLGEKAMAVRDSYSPLVLRRTLMQALEQVLQEASQD
;
A
#
# COMPACT_ATOMS: atom_id res chain seq x y z
N MET A 1 -37.87 -11.44 4.00
CA MET A 1 -37.08 -10.36 3.37
C MET A 1 -35.68 -10.48 3.93
N THR A 2 -34.68 -10.78 3.10
CA THR A 2 -33.28 -10.73 3.52
C THR A 2 -32.98 -9.32 4.00
N PRO A 3 -32.42 -9.11 5.21
CA PRO A 3 -32.12 -7.77 5.70
C PRO A 3 -31.24 -7.03 4.70
N SER A 4 -31.57 -5.77 4.47
CA SER A 4 -30.82 -4.89 3.57
C SER A 4 -29.35 -4.88 4.02
N ARG A 5 -28.43 -5.48 3.24
CA ARG A 5 -26.99 -5.53 3.52
C ARG A 5 -26.35 -4.17 3.18
N ARG A 6 -26.74 -3.12 3.91
CA ARG A 6 -26.18 -1.78 3.72
C ARG A 6 -24.90 -1.63 4.54
N VAL A 7 -23.78 -1.42 3.86
CA VAL A 7 -22.45 -1.33 4.48
C VAL A 7 -21.83 0.04 4.25
N VAL A 8 -21.26 0.64 5.29
CA VAL A 8 -20.47 1.86 5.16
C VAL A 8 -18.98 1.53 5.21
N LEU A 9 -18.22 2.08 4.26
CA LEU A 9 -16.77 2.06 4.25
C LEU A 9 -16.29 3.48 4.55
N TYR A 10 -15.73 3.69 5.74
CA TYR A 10 -15.38 5.03 6.23
C TYR A 10 -13.87 5.25 6.23
N ILE A 11 -13.43 6.28 5.49
CA ILE A 11 -12.03 6.69 5.35
C ILE A 11 -11.89 8.22 5.48
N ASP A 12 -10.68 8.75 5.62
CA ASP A 12 -10.46 10.19 5.74
C ASP A 12 -10.81 10.98 4.46
N SER A 13 -10.32 10.54 3.33
CA SER A 13 -10.52 11.16 2.00
C SER A 13 -10.38 10.13 0.90
N LEU A 14 -10.70 10.49 -0.35
CA LEU A 14 -10.38 9.71 -1.56
C LEU A 14 -9.28 10.36 -2.39
N LYS A 15 -8.28 10.96 -1.75
CA LYS A 15 -7.08 11.47 -2.42
C LYS A 15 -6.27 10.34 -3.04
N LEU A 16 -5.25 10.70 -3.82
CA LEU A 16 -4.31 9.72 -4.37
C LEU A 16 -3.60 8.94 -3.26
N GLY A 17 -3.88 7.64 -3.15
CA GLY A 17 -3.29 6.75 -2.15
C GLY A 17 -3.70 5.29 -2.29
N GLY A 18 -2.94 4.41 -1.65
CA GLY A 18 -3.17 2.96 -1.73
C GLY A 18 -4.39 2.48 -0.94
N ALA A 19 -4.66 3.07 0.22
CA ALA A 19 -5.82 2.73 1.03
C ALA A 19 -7.13 3.13 0.34
N GLU A 20 -7.12 4.27 -0.33
CA GLU A 20 -8.24 4.83 -1.08
C GLU A 20 -8.60 3.94 -2.29
N ARG A 21 -7.60 3.48 -3.02
CA ARG A 21 -7.81 2.53 -4.13
C ARG A 21 -8.43 1.23 -3.64
N VAL A 22 -7.93 0.69 -2.53
CA VAL A 22 -8.41 -0.58 -1.98
C VAL A 22 -9.84 -0.47 -1.46
N ILE A 23 -10.21 0.62 -0.79
CA ILE A 23 -11.59 0.80 -0.29
C ILE A 23 -12.59 0.88 -1.45
N LEU A 24 -12.22 1.49 -2.57
CA LEU A 24 -13.05 1.52 -3.77
C LEU A 24 -13.19 0.14 -4.40
N THR A 25 -12.10 -0.62 -4.47
CA THR A 25 -12.13 -2.02 -4.91
C THR A 25 -13.06 -2.88 -4.01
N TRP A 26 -12.98 -2.71 -2.70
CA TRP A 26 -13.88 -3.41 -1.78
C TRP A 26 -15.35 -2.99 -1.95
N ALA A 27 -15.59 -1.70 -2.13
CA ALA A 27 -16.94 -1.19 -2.38
C ALA A 27 -17.53 -1.77 -3.68
N GLU A 28 -16.72 -1.87 -4.73
CA GLU A 28 -17.12 -2.52 -5.98
C GLU A 28 -17.44 -4.02 -5.76
N TRP A 29 -16.57 -4.76 -5.07
CA TRP A 29 -16.80 -6.17 -4.77
C TRP A 29 -18.07 -6.41 -3.96
N LEU A 30 -18.34 -5.54 -2.98
CA LEU A 30 -19.56 -5.59 -2.17
C LEU A 30 -20.80 -5.31 -3.03
N HIS A 31 -20.73 -4.29 -3.91
CA HIS A 31 -21.84 -3.99 -4.81
C HIS A 31 -22.14 -5.16 -5.76
N GLN A 32 -21.11 -5.73 -6.38
CA GLN A 32 -21.22 -6.90 -7.26
C GLN A 32 -21.76 -8.16 -6.53
N ALA A 33 -21.65 -8.22 -5.21
CA ALA A 33 -22.19 -9.27 -4.37
C ALA A 33 -23.64 -8.96 -3.87
N GLY A 34 -24.27 -7.89 -4.38
CA GLY A 34 -25.62 -7.50 -4.03
C GLY A 34 -25.74 -6.70 -2.73
N TRP A 35 -24.63 -6.23 -2.15
CA TRP A 35 -24.67 -5.33 -1.00
C TRP A 35 -24.90 -3.88 -1.46
N GLN A 36 -25.24 -2.99 -0.54
CA GLN A 36 -25.44 -1.57 -0.77
C GLN A 36 -24.29 -0.77 -0.11
N PRO A 37 -23.11 -0.68 -0.74
CA PRO A 37 -21.97 0.04 -0.17
C PRO A 37 -22.15 1.55 -0.24
N VAL A 38 -21.77 2.21 0.85
CA VAL A 38 -21.62 3.68 0.93
C VAL A 38 -20.19 3.99 1.32
N VAL A 39 -19.46 4.71 0.47
CA VAL A 39 -18.13 5.22 0.80
C VAL A 39 -18.28 6.58 1.47
N LEU A 40 -18.01 6.61 2.77
CA LEU A 40 -18.10 7.80 3.61
C LEU A 40 -16.70 8.41 3.81
N THR A 41 -16.57 9.73 3.65
CA THR A 41 -15.31 10.41 3.97
C THR A 41 -15.51 11.61 4.87
N ARG A 42 -14.45 11.99 5.60
CA ARG A 42 -14.40 13.24 6.36
C ARG A 42 -14.18 14.47 5.46
N LYS A 43 -13.48 14.28 4.35
CA LYS A 43 -13.16 15.35 3.40
C LYS A 43 -14.22 15.44 2.33
N PRO A 44 -14.43 16.65 1.75
CA PRO A 44 -15.44 16.85 0.72
C PRO A 44 -15.09 16.14 -0.59
N ILE A 45 -16.09 15.94 -1.44
CA ILE A 45 -15.98 15.27 -2.75
C ILE A 45 -14.96 15.98 -3.67
N SER A 46 -14.79 17.29 -3.54
CA SER A 46 -13.80 18.05 -4.31
C SER A 46 -12.33 17.62 -4.10
N TRP A 47 -12.09 16.75 -3.13
CA TRP A 47 -10.77 16.16 -2.84
C TRP A 47 -10.60 14.77 -3.45
N ASP A 48 -11.65 14.22 -4.06
CA ASP A 48 -11.62 12.86 -4.60
C ASP A 48 -10.74 12.84 -5.87
N PHE A 49 -9.74 11.98 -5.87
CA PHE A 49 -8.88 11.70 -7.02
C PHE A 49 -9.44 10.54 -7.85
N TYR A 50 -9.97 9.53 -7.18
CA TYR A 50 -10.51 8.34 -7.85
C TYR A 50 -12.01 8.50 -8.08
N PRO A 51 -12.52 8.13 -9.28
CA PRO A 51 -13.96 8.00 -9.49
C PRO A 51 -14.54 6.87 -8.64
N LEU A 52 -15.78 7.01 -8.21
CA LEU A 52 -16.49 5.91 -7.58
C LEU A 52 -16.87 4.83 -8.59
N PRO A 53 -16.80 3.55 -8.20
CA PRO A 53 -17.35 2.47 -9.00
C PRO A 53 -18.88 2.64 -9.20
N PRO A 54 -19.44 2.19 -10.33
CA PRO A 54 -20.87 2.22 -10.57
C PRO A 54 -21.65 1.50 -9.46
N GLY A 55 -22.77 2.08 -9.04
CA GLY A 55 -23.63 1.52 -7.99
C GLY A 55 -23.16 1.74 -6.56
N VAL A 56 -21.97 2.32 -6.36
CA VAL A 56 -21.46 2.71 -5.04
C VAL A 56 -21.92 4.13 -4.69
N ARG A 57 -22.54 4.29 -3.52
CA ARG A 57 -22.96 5.63 -3.06
C ARG A 57 -21.81 6.38 -2.39
N ARG A 58 -21.80 7.70 -2.57
CA ARG A 58 -20.86 8.62 -1.94
C ARG A 58 -21.51 9.36 -0.79
N GLY A 59 -20.92 9.27 0.40
CA GLY A 59 -21.29 10.05 1.58
C GLY A 59 -20.16 10.96 2.04
N VAL A 60 -20.52 12.10 2.61
CA VAL A 60 -19.57 12.97 3.32
C VAL A 60 -20.06 13.09 4.76
N GLU A 61 -19.13 12.92 5.69
CA GLU A 61 -19.43 13.08 7.12
C GLU A 61 -20.02 14.50 7.37
N PRO A 62 -21.06 14.61 8.23
CA PRO A 62 -21.59 15.93 8.58
C PRO A 62 -20.50 16.87 9.08
N SER A 63 -20.36 18.03 8.44
CA SER A 63 -19.32 19.01 8.78
C SER A 63 -19.46 19.52 10.21
N ASP A 64 -18.31 19.79 10.85
CA ASP A 64 -18.28 20.37 12.18
C ASP A 64 -19.01 21.72 12.26
N LEU A 65 -19.84 21.88 13.25
CA LEU A 65 -20.42 23.18 13.62
C LEU A 65 -19.29 24.12 14.10
N ALA A 66 -19.51 25.44 14.00
CA ALA A 66 -18.49 26.42 14.34
C ALA A 66 -17.92 26.26 15.75
N TRP A 67 -18.77 25.99 16.74
CA TRP A 67 -18.36 25.75 18.12
C TRP A 67 -17.56 24.44 18.29
N MET A 68 -17.85 23.39 17.52
CA MET A 68 -17.09 22.14 17.55
C MET A 68 -15.65 22.32 17.05
N ARG A 69 -15.47 23.21 16.07
CA ARG A 69 -14.12 23.57 15.59
C ARG A 69 -13.33 24.29 16.68
N ARG A 70 -13.98 25.15 17.46
CA ARG A 70 -13.34 25.86 18.58
C ARG A 70 -12.93 24.92 19.72
N LEU A 71 -13.73 23.89 20.02
CA LEU A 71 -13.43 22.90 21.04
C LEU A 71 -12.35 21.88 20.62
N GLY A 72 -11.96 21.84 19.35
CA GLY A 72 -10.92 20.93 18.88
C GLY A 72 -11.19 19.46 19.23
N PRO A 73 -10.25 18.75 19.89
CA PRO A 73 -10.43 17.35 20.29
C PRO A 73 -11.58 17.13 21.28
N LEU A 74 -11.90 18.09 22.13
CA LEU A 74 -12.99 17.98 23.11
C LEU A 74 -14.37 17.85 22.46
N ALA A 75 -14.52 18.24 21.20
CA ALA A 75 -15.76 18.01 20.43
C ALA A 75 -15.92 16.56 19.94
N PHE A 76 -15.00 15.64 20.25
CA PHE A 76 -15.06 14.26 19.80
C PHE A 76 -16.38 13.56 20.13
N PRO A 77 -16.94 13.61 21.35
CA PRO A 77 -18.24 12.97 21.65
C PRO A 77 -19.38 13.46 20.74
N PHE A 78 -19.42 14.76 20.48
CA PHE A 78 -20.44 15.36 19.61
C PHE A 78 -20.28 14.93 18.14
N ARG A 79 -19.04 14.79 17.65
CA ARG A 79 -18.76 14.23 16.33
C ARG A 79 -19.22 12.78 16.22
N VAL A 80 -18.98 11.98 17.26
CA VAL A 80 -19.45 10.59 17.35
C VAL A 80 -20.97 10.53 17.30
N LEU A 81 -21.68 11.37 18.08
CA LEU A 81 -23.15 11.40 18.10
C LEU A 81 -23.74 11.82 16.73
N ARG A 82 -23.09 12.74 16.02
CA ARG A 82 -23.52 13.13 14.65
C ARG A 82 -23.29 12.00 13.66
N LEU A 83 -22.14 11.33 13.73
CA LEU A 83 -21.88 10.16 12.90
C LEU A 83 -22.87 9.02 13.21
N LYS A 84 -23.14 8.77 14.49
CA LYS A 84 -24.18 7.80 14.92
C LYS A 84 -25.53 8.08 14.27
N ARG A 85 -26.02 9.35 14.33
CA ARG A 85 -27.30 9.75 13.73
C ARG A 85 -27.29 9.53 12.21
N TRP A 86 -26.19 9.85 11.55
CA TRP A 86 -26.03 9.63 10.12
C TRP A 86 -26.07 8.12 9.78
N LEU A 87 -25.33 7.28 10.51
CA LEU A 87 -25.35 5.81 10.33
C LEU A 87 -26.76 5.25 10.50
N GLN A 88 -27.49 5.74 11.50
CA GLN A 88 -28.86 5.36 11.80
C GLN A 88 -29.83 5.77 10.69
N SER A 89 -29.75 7.02 10.20
CA SER A 89 -30.60 7.52 9.11
C SER A 89 -30.35 6.79 7.79
N GLU A 90 -29.13 6.32 7.57
CA GLU A 90 -28.76 5.52 6.39
C GLU A 90 -29.12 4.03 6.54
N GLY A 91 -29.56 3.57 7.72
CA GLY A 91 -29.88 2.17 7.97
C GLY A 91 -28.69 1.24 7.77
N ILE A 92 -27.50 1.65 8.25
CA ILE A 92 -26.27 0.86 8.12
C ILE A 92 -26.35 -0.38 9.00
N SER A 93 -26.10 -1.55 8.40
CA SER A 93 -26.08 -2.86 9.09
C SER A 93 -24.67 -3.36 9.40
N LEU A 94 -23.63 -2.82 8.72
CA LEU A 94 -22.23 -3.15 8.96
C LEU A 94 -21.37 -1.91 8.67
N ALA A 95 -20.36 -1.68 9.48
CA ALA A 95 -19.41 -0.60 9.27
C ALA A 95 -17.97 -1.13 9.08
N ILE A 96 -17.23 -0.52 8.16
CA ILE A 96 -15.81 -0.80 7.95
C ILE A 96 -15.05 0.50 8.12
N GLY A 97 -14.28 0.64 9.21
CA GLY A 97 -13.41 1.77 9.45
C GLY A 97 -12.02 1.55 8.86
N VAL A 98 -11.58 2.41 7.96
CA VAL A 98 -10.30 2.27 7.26
C VAL A 98 -9.35 3.37 7.71
N THR A 99 -8.14 2.99 8.11
CA THR A 99 -7.13 3.82 8.78
C THR A 99 -7.51 4.27 10.19
N SER A 100 -6.53 4.69 10.99
CA SER A 100 -6.68 4.83 12.46
C SER A 100 -7.79 5.80 12.88
N LEU A 101 -7.81 7.06 12.39
CA LEU A 101 -8.76 8.08 12.88
C LEU A 101 -10.21 7.79 12.50
N PRO A 102 -10.54 7.44 11.24
CA PRO A 102 -11.87 6.96 10.87
C PRO A 102 -12.30 5.72 11.66
N ALA A 103 -11.40 4.73 11.83
CA ALA A 103 -11.69 3.51 12.56
C ALA A 103 -12.06 3.80 14.03
N ILE A 104 -11.28 4.63 14.73
CA ILE A 104 -11.60 5.03 16.11
C ILE A 104 -12.99 5.65 16.18
N LYS A 105 -13.29 6.64 15.33
CA LYS A 105 -14.55 7.37 15.38
C LYS A 105 -15.75 6.48 15.09
N ILE A 106 -15.65 5.62 14.05
CA ILE A 106 -16.77 4.77 13.68
C ILE A 106 -17.02 3.67 14.72
N LEU A 107 -15.97 3.15 15.38
CA LEU A 107 -16.10 2.20 16.49
C LEU A 107 -16.94 2.76 17.63
N PHE A 108 -16.71 4.00 18.04
CA PHE A 108 -17.53 4.67 19.07
C PHE A 108 -18.98 4.85 18.58
N ALA A 109 -19.20 5.25 17.33
CA ALA A 109 -20.53 5.48 16.79
C ALA A 109 -21.33 4.18 16.66
N THR A 110 -20.73 3.11 16.18
CA THR A 110 -21.36 1.80 15.98
C THR A 110 -21.60 1.08 17.30
N ARG A 111 -20.69 1.22 18.28
CA ARG A 111 -20.90 0.70 19.65
C ARG A 111 -22.18 1.24 20.28
N LEU A 112 -22.50 2.52 20.06
CA LEU A 112 -23.74 3.15 20.55
C LEU A 112 -25.00 2.73 19.77
N LEU A 113 -24.86 2.02 18.66
CA LEU A 113 -25.96 1.56 17.81
C LEU A 113 -26.18 0.03 17.87
N GLY A 114 -25.24 -0.72 18.45
CA GLY A 114 -25.22 -2.18 18.34
C GLY A 114 -24.93 -2.69 16.92
N VAL A 115 -24.32 -1.87 16.06
CA VAL A 115 -23.95 -2.24 14.70
C VAL A 115 -22.53 -2.84 14.70
N PRO A 116 -22.30 -4.04 14.12
CA PRO A 116 -20.98 -4.61 14.04
C PRO A 116 -20.03 -3.72 13.22
N CYS A 117 -18.78 -3.59 13.71
CA CYS A 117 -17.76 -2.78 13.06
C CYS A 117 -16.51 -3.59 12.79
N VAL A 118 -16.05 -3.53 11.55
CA VAL A 118 -14.78 -4.09 11.09
C VAL A 118 -13.75 -2.97 10.96
N VAL A 119 -12.52 -3.21 11.38
CA VAL A 119 -11.42 -2.24 11.30
C VAL A 119 -10.38 -2.72 10.29
N SER A 120 -9.97 -1.86 9.38
CA SER A 120 -8.83 -2.12 8.50
C SER A 120 -7.73 -1.11 8.75
N GLU A 121 -6.67 -1.55 9.45
CA GLU A 121 -5.47 -0.75 9.60
C GLU A 121 -4.59 -0.91 8.34
N ARG A 122 -4.28 0.22 7.70
CA ARG A 122 -3.55 0.26 6.42
C ARG A 122 -2.13 0.81 6.55
N ASN A 123 -1.72 1.09 7.76
CA ASN A 123 -0.40 1.61 8.10
C ASN A 123 0.18 0.77 9.22
N TYR A 124 1.50 0.88 9.40
CA TYR A 124 2.14 0.35 10.59
C TYR A 124 2.01 1.35 11.74
N PRO A 125 1.24 1.03 12.77
CA PRO A 125 0.95 1.98 13.82
C PRO A 125 2.17 2.56 14.55
N PRO A 126 3.25 1.80 14.84
CA PRO A 126 4.47 2.34 15.46
C PRO A 126 5.15 3.45 14.67
N LEU A 127 5.11 3.38 13.34
CA LEU A 127 5.75 4.37 12.46
C LEU A 127 4.81 5.52 12.03
N LYS A 128 3.54 5.48 12.49
CA LYS A 128 2.56 6.55 12.26
C LYS A 128 1.89 6.98 13.57
N PRO A 129 2.58 7.76 14.41
CA PRO A 129 2.01 8.27 15.63
C PRO A 129 0.80 9.18 15.33
N ILE A 130 -0.26 9.00 16.10
CA ILE A 130 -1.53 9.74 15.96
C ILE A 130 -1.79 10.72 17.11
N GLY A 131 -0.78 10.96 17.94
CA GLY A 131 -0.90 11.77 19.15
C GLY A 131 -1.50 11.00 20.33
N LEU A 132 -1.22 11.46 21.56
CA LEU A 132 -1.52 10.73 22.79
C LEU A 132 -3.02 10.47 22.97
N ILE A 133 -3.86 11.49 22.76
CA ILE A 133 -5.33 11.37 22.90
C ILE A 133 -5.88 10.29 21.94
N TRP A 134 -5.49 10.35 20.69
CA TRP A 134 -5.95 9.38 19.69
C TRP A 134 -5.39 7.98 19.95
N SER A 135 -4.17 7.88 20.44
CA SER A 135 -3.57 6.60 20.84
C SER A 135 -4.34 5.97 21.99
N GLY A 136 -4.74 6.74 23.01
CA GLY A 136 -5.59 6.27 24.11
C GLY A 136 -6.98 5.83 23.61
N LEU A 137 -7.63 6.65 22.78
CA LEU A 137 -8.93 6.31 22.20
C LEU A 137 -8.84 5.05 21.33
N ARG A 138 -7.75 4.86 20.58
CA ARG A 138 -7.50 3.65 19.79
C ARG A 138 -7.38 2.43 20.70
N GLN A 139 -6.60 2.52 21.77
CA GLN A 139 -6.40 1.42 22.71
C GLN A 139 -7.70 0.97 23.37
N ILE A 140 -8.60 1.92 23.66
CA ILE A 140 -9.92 1.63 24.24
C ILE A 140 -10.86 1.03 23.21
N SER A 141 -10.88 1.54 21.96
CA SER A 141 -11.91 1.22 20.97
C SER A 141 -11.61 0.00 20.11
N TYR A 142 -10.33 -0.28 19.80
CA TYR A 142 -9.99 -1.40 18.93
C TYR A 142 -10.46 -2.77 19.44
N PRO A 143 -10.43 -3.09 20.74
CA PRO A 143 -11.02 -4.34 21.25
C PRO A 143 -12.52 -4.52 20.98
N TRP A 144 -13.24 -3.45 20.64
CA TRP A 144 -14.67 -3.51 20.31
C TRP A 144 -14.97 -3.90 18.87
N ALA A 145 -13.94 -3.94 18.02
CA ALA A 145 -14.14 -4.35 16.63
C ALA A 145 -14.56 -5.81 16.54
N ALA A 146 -15.59 -6.08 15.74
CA ALA A 146 -16.02 -7.44 15.46
C ALA A 146 -14.95 -8.24 14.70
N LEU A 147 -14.11 -7.54 13.90
CA LEU A 147 -13.01 -8.13 13.15
C LEU A 147 -11.99 -7.06 12.77
N HIS A 148 -10.71 -7.43 12.72
CA HIS A 148 -9.63 -6.61 12.17
C HIS A 148 -9.13 -7.21 10.85
N LEU A 149 -9.21 -6.45 9.76
CA LEU A 149 -8.59 -6.79 8.48
C LEU A 149 -7.17 -6.23 8.44
N VAL A 150 -6.19 -7.10 8.52
CA VAL A 150 -4.77 -6.76 8.56
C VAL A 150 -4.09 -7.10 7.24
N GLN A 151 -3.15 -6.24 6.79
CA GLN A 151 -2.47 -6.44 5.51
C GLN A 151 -1.31 -7.43 5.60
N THR A 152 -0.66 -7.51 6.77
CA THR A 152 0.54 -8.31 7.01
C THR A 152 0.44 -9.00 8.37
N ARG A 153 1.13 -10.12 8.52
CA ARG A 153 1.16 -10.87 9.79
C ARG A 153 1.76 -10.01 10.91
N SER A 154 2.84 -9.31 10.63
CA SER A 154 3.52 -8.47 11.63
C SER A 154 2.67 -7.30 12.13
N VAL A 155 1.83 -6.70 11.27
CA VAL A 155 0.83 -5.70 11.71
C VAL A 155 -0.21 -6.35 12.62
N GLY A 156 -0.69 -7.54 12.26
CA GLY A 156 -1.64 -8.28 13.07
C GLY A 156 -1.10 -8.62 14.45
N GLU A 157 0.08 -9.19 14.52
CA GLU A 157 0.76 -9.54 15.78
C GLU A 157 0.96 -8.31 16.68
N TRP A 158 1.42 -7.21 16.09
CA TRP A 158 1.57 -5.96 16.84
C TRP A 158 0.22 -5.44 17.38
N MET A 159 -0.83 -5.48 16.55
CA MET A 159 -2.17 -5.04 16.95
C MET A 159 -2.77 -5.95 18.04
N ALA A 160 -2.57 -7.26 17.97
CA ALA A 160 -3.00 -8.19 19.01
C ALA A 160 -2.32 -7.89 20.34
N THR A 161 -1.00 -7.69 20.31
CA THR A 161 -0.18 -7.48 21.51
C THR A 161 -0.46 -6.12 22.18
N HIS A 162 -0.63 -5.05 21.38
CA HIS A 162 -0.67 -3.68 21.90
C HIS A 162 -2.06 -3.05 21.92
N LEU A 163 -3.01 -3.57 21.14
CA LEU A 163 -4.34 -2.99 20.97
C LEU A 163 -5.48 -3.96 21.32
N GLY A 164 -5.17 -5.17 21.78
CA GLY A 164 -6.19 -6.19 22.07
C GLY A 164 -6.99 -6.64 20.83
N ALA A 165 -6.43 -6.47 19.64
CA ALA A 165 -7.06 -6.82 18.37
C ALA A 165 -6.82 -8.31 18.05
N HIS A 166 -7.43 -9.22 18.82
CA HIS A 166 -7.17 -10.67 18.68
C HIS A 166 -7.93 -11.32 17.52
N ARG A 167 -9.09 -10.76 17.17
CA ARG A 167 -9.92 -11.30 16.10
C ARG A 167 -9.50 -10.68 14.77
N GLN A 168 -8.74 -11.43 13.97
CA GLN A 168 -8.08 -10.92 12.79
C GLN A 168 -8.30 -11.81 11.57
N GLN A 169 -8.37 -11.17 10.40
CA GLN A 169 -8.31 -11.80 9.09
C GLN A 169 -7.19 -11.13 8.28
N LEU A 170 -6.23 -11.92 7.80
CA LEU A 170 -5.24 -11.43 6.86
C LEU A 170 -5.92 -11.12 5.53
N LEU A 171 -5.84 -9.87 5.10
CA LEU A 171 -6.38 -9.38 3.84
C LEU A 171 -5.42 -8.37 3.21
N PRO A 172 -4.39 -8.85 2.50
CA PRO A 172 -3.44 -8.02 1.78
C PRO A 172 -4.08 -7.28 0.60
N ASN A 173 -3.28 -6.49 -0.11
CA ASN A 173 -3.74 -5.87 -1.35
C ASN A 173 -3.76 -6.89 -2.50
N PRO A 174 -4.75 -6.82 -3.39
CA PRO A 174 -4.77 -7.66 -4.58
C PRO A 174 -3.76 -7.19 -5.63
N VAL A 175 -3.30 -8.13 -6.44
CA VAL A 175 -2.65 -7.85 -7.70
C VAL A 175 -3.46 -8.50 -8.84
N GLN A 176 -3.85 -7.69 -9.81
CA GLN A 176 -4.49 -8.17 -11.03
C GLN A 176 -3.42 -8.29 -12.11
N TRP A 177 -3.34 -9.44 -12.75
CA TRP A 177 -2.48 -9.63 -13.89
C TRP A 177 -3.32 -9.90 -15.16
N PRO A 178 -3.00 -9.25 -16.31
CA PRO A 178 -2.00 -8.19 -16.48
C PRO A 178 -2.30 -6.93 -15.65
N LEU A 179 -1.24 -6.19 -15.27
CA LEU A 179 -1.39 -4.93 -14.55
C LEU A 179 -2.13 -3.91 -15.44
N GLN A 180 -3.01 -3.15 -14.82
CA GLN A 180 -3.74 -2.09 -15.52
C GLN A 180 -2.77 -0.99 -15.98
N THR A 181 -2.94 -0.55 -17.23
CA THR A 181 -2.16 0.54 -17.81
C THR A 181 -2.93 1.86 -17.69
N PHE A 182 -2.22 2.93 -17.35
CA PHE A 182 -2.72 4.30 -17.25
C PHE A 182 -1.86 5.25 -18.09
N HIS A 183 -2.16 6.53 -18.08
CA HIS A 183 -1.27 7.55 -18.65
C HIS A 183 -0.34 8.16 -17.58
N PRO A 184 0.89 8.55 -17.97
CA PRO A 184 1.51 8.36 -19.29
C PRO A 184 1.97 6.92 -19.53
N ASN A 185 1.82 6.45 -20.77
CA ASN A 185 2.31 5.15 -21.24
C ASN A 185 3.67 5.36 -21.91
N LEU A 186 4.75 5.08 -21.18
CA LEU A 186 6.13 5.25 -21.67
C LEU A 186 6.73 3.87 -21.93
N ASP A 187 6.94 3.54 -23.20
CA ASP A 187 7.62 2.31 -23.58
C ASP A 187 9.05 2.31 -23.08
N PRO A 188 9.48 1.34 -22.22
CA PRO A 188 10.81 1.35 -21.64
C PRO A 188 11.92 1.21 -22.66
N GLU A 189 11.73 0.45 -23.73
CA GLU A 189 12.78 0.26 -24.75
C GLU A 189 13.02 1.55 -25.55
N THR A 190 11.93 2.18 -25.99
CA THR A 190 12.02 3.48 -26.70
C THR A 190 12.67 4.54 -25.80
N TRP A 191 12.17 4.68 -24.58
CA TRP A 191 12.65 5.70 -23.64
C TRP A 191 14.13 5.52 -23.29
N LEU A 192 14.55 4.27 -23.02
CA LEU A 192 15.94 3.96 -22.69
C LEU A 192 16.86 4.12 -23.91
N THR A 193 16.40 3.79 -25.11
CA THR A 193 17.16 3.98 -26.35
C THR A 193 17.39 5.47 -26.63
N GLU A 194 16.38 6.31 -26.42
CA GLU A 194 16.52 7.77 -26.52
C GLU A 194 17.51 8.34 -25.49
N ALA A 195 17.64 7.69 -24.33
CA ALA A 195 18.62 8.00 -23.30
C ALA A 195 20.03 7.38 -23.58
N GLY A 196 20.24 6.77 -24.74
CA GLY A 196 21.53 6.17 -25.13
C GLY A 196 21.81 4.79 -24.55
N VAL A 197 20.80 4.12 -23.96
CA VAL A 197 20.93 2.79 -23.34
C VAL A 197 20.65 1.70 -24.39
N ASN A 198 21.54 0.73 -24.52
CA ASN A 198 21.32 -0.39 -25.41
C ASN A 198 20.32 -1.40 -24.83
N ARG A 199 19.59 -2.09 -25.70
CA ARG A 199 18.62 -3.11 -25.29
C ARG A 199 19.24 -4.23 -24.44
N SER A 200 20.51 -4.54 -24.67
CA SER A 200 21.25 -5.58 -23.94
C SER A 200 21.81 -5.09 -22.60
N ASP A 201 21.77 -3.79 -22.32
CA ASP A 201 22.33 -3.24 -21.10
C ASP A 201 21.45 -3.61 -19.88
N PRO A 202 22.05 -4.13 -18.81
CA PRO A 202 21.30 -4.55 -17.66
C PRO A 202 20.71 -3.37 -16.88
N VAL A 203 19.46 -3.52 -16.42
CA VAL A 203 18.70 -2.51 -15.68
C VAL A 203 18.40 -3.00 -14.28
N LEU A 204 18.82 -2.24 -13.28
CA LEU A 204 18.25 -2.27 -11.93
C LEU A 204 17.05 -1.33 -11.89
N LEU A 205 15.90 -1.79 -11.39
CA LEU A 205 14.68 -1.01 -11.31
C LEU A 205 14.24 -0.82 -9.87
N ALA A 206 13.87 0.41 -9.53
CA ALA A 206 13.15 0.74 -8.31
C ALA A 206 11.93 1.61 -8.62
N VAL A 207 10.86 1.48 -7.81
CA VAL A 207 9.60 2.20 -8.02
C VAL A 207 9.09 2.81 -6.72
N GLY A 208 8.80 4.11 -6.73
CA GLY A 208 8.24 4.80 -5.57
C GLY A 208 8.33 6.32 -5.64
N THR A 209 7.56 7.01 -4.80
CA THR A 209 7.44 8.48 -4.78
C THR A 209 8.11 9.16 -3.58
N LYS A 210 8.63 8.38 -2.61
CA LYS A 210 9.21 8.89 -1.36
C LYS A 210 10.61 8.31 -1.19
N ALA A 211 11.62 9.03 -1.69
CA ALA A 211 12.99 8.52 -1.78
C ALA A 211 13.56 8.03 -0.44
N TYR A 212 13.34 8.75 0.66
CA TYR A 212 13.82 8.34 1.98
C TYR A 212 13.14 7.06 2.48
N GLN A 213 11.81 6.99 2.42
CA GLN A 213 11.07 5.79 2.81
C GLN A 213 11.50 4.58 1.99
N LYS A 214 11.62 4.77 0.67
CA LYS A 214 12.01 3.73 -0.29
C LYS A 214 13.51 3.40 -0.26
N GLY A 215 14.32 4.16 0.49
CA GLY A 215 15.75 3.90 0.65
C GLY A 215 16.54 4.06 -0.65
N PHE A 216 16.10 4.94 -1.57
CA PHE A 216 16.77 5.13 -2.85
C PHE A 216 18.19 5.66 -2.70
N ASP A 217 18.47 6.40 -1.63
CA ASP A 217 19.82 6.83 -1.28
C ASP A 217 20.77 5.64 -1.01
N ARG A 218 20.27 4.58 -0.35
CA ARG A 218 21.05 3.34 -0.16
C ARG A 218 21.25 2.63 -1.50
N LEU A 219 20.17 2.48 -2.28
CA LEU A 219 20.23 1.83 -3.59
C LEU A 219 21.23 2.51 -4.53
N VAL A 220 21.24 3.86 -4.59
CA VAL A 220 22.19 4.61 -5.41
C VAL A 220 23.64 4.33 -4.98
N ARG A 221 23.93 4.28 -3.67
CA ARG A 221 25.30 3.93 -3.19
C ARG A 221 25.71 2.52 -3.60
N TRP A 222 24.84 1.54 -3.45
CA TRP A 222 25.12 0.16 -3.90
C TRP A 222 25.33 0.10 -5.41
N TRP A 223 24.47 0.80 -6.15
CA TRP A 223 24.57 0.86 -7.61
C TRP A 223 25.86 1.54 -8.09
N ILE A 224 26.34 2.60 -7.45
CA ILE A 224 27.63 3.24 -7.80
C ILE A 224 28.74 2.19 -7.79
N THR A 225 28.85 1.40 -6.73
CA THR A 225 29.86 0.33 -6.63
C THR A 225 29.69 -0.72 -7.73
N LEU A 226 28.46 -1.15 -8.00
CA LEU A 226 28.16 -2.11 -9.06
C LEU A 226 28.45 -1.55 -10.46
N ALA A 227 28.14 -0.29 -10.70
CA ALA A 227 28.34 0.39 -11.98
C ALA A 227 29.79 0.61 -12.33
N GLN A 228 30.67 0.72 -11.33
CA GLN A 228 32.14 0.73 -11.52
C GLN A 228 32.67 -0.65 -11.99
N MET A 229 32.02 -1.75 -11.53
CA MET A 229 32.37 -3.11 -11.94
C MET A 229 31.73 -3.52 -13.27
N ASN A 230 30.59 -2.91 -13.63
CA ASN A 230 29.87 -3.16 -14.88
C ASN A 230 29.52 -1.83 -15.58
N PRO A 231 30.30 -1.42 -16.60
CA PRO A 231 30.10 -0.15 -17.29
C PRO A 231 28.75 -0.02 -18.02
N LYS A 232 28.04 -1.13 -18.23
CA LYS A 232 26.75 -1.15 -18.94
C LYS A 232 25.54 -1.12 -17.98
N LEU A 233 25.76 -1.23 -16.66
CA LEU A 233 24.67 -1.31 -15.68
C LEU A 233 23.95 0.03 -15.53
N GLN A 234 22.65 0.02 -15.76
CA GLN A 234 21.75 1.15 -15.63
C GLN A 234 20.96 1.07 -14.31
N LEU A 235 20.65 2.23 -13.71
CA LEU A 235 19.69 2.33 -12.62
C LEU A 235 18.51 3.19 -13.06
N VAL A 236 17.29 2.61 -12.98
CA VAL A 236 16.04 3.32 -13.28
C VAL A 236 15.21 3.45 -12.00
N ILE A 237 14.82 4.66 -11.65
CA ILE A 237 13.96 4.96 -10.49
C ILE A 237 12.68 5.63 -11.01
N ILE A 238 11.58 4.88 -10.98
CA ILE A 238 10.25 5.34 -11.41
C ILE A 238 9.50 5.98 -10.24
N GLY A 239 8.78 7.08 -10.53
CA GLY A 239 7.87 7.75 -9.60
C GLY A 239 8.40 9.04 -9.00
N LEU A 240 9.67 9.38 -9.22
CA LEU A 240 10.23 10.70 -8.91
C LEU A 240 10.12 11.58 -10.16
N ASP A 241 9.38 12.69 -10.06
CA ASP A 241 9.07 13.59 -11.18
C ASP A 241 9.79 14.94 -11.11
N GLY A 242 10.83 15.04 -10.27
CA GLY A 242 11.60 16.27 -10.06
C GLY A 242 10.87 17.33 -9.24
N GLN A 243 9.61 17.12 -8.90
CA GLN A 243 8.87 18.07 -8.08
C GLN A 243 9.29 17.98 -6.59
N PRO A 244 9.35 19.10 -5.89
CA PRO A 244 9.71 19.09 -4.48
C PRO A 244 8.73 18.29 -3.63
N TYR A 245 9.26 17.38 -2.82
CA TYR A 245 8.52 16.69 -1.76
C TYR A 245 8.99 17.19 -0.40
N GLN A 246 8.09 17.77 0.39
CA GLN A 246 8.43 18.41 1.67
C GLN A 246 9.55 19.46 1.55
N GLY A 247 9.54 20.25 0.48
CA GLY A 247 10.51 21.32 0.22
C GLY A 247 11.88 20.88 -0.34
N ARG A 248 12.07 19.57 -0.63
CA ARG A 248 13.32 19.03 -1.17
C ARG A 248 13.11 18.39 -2.53
N ASN A 249 14.03 18.61 -3.46
CA ASN A 249 14.07 17.90 -4.74
C ASN A 249 14.77 16.55 -4.54
N GLN A 250 13.99 15.50 -4.35
CA GLN A 250 14.49 14.14 -4.09
C GLN A 250 15.37 13.60 -5.21
N GLN A 251 15.08 13.94 -6.48
CA GLN A 251 15.88 13.53 -7.64
C GLN A 251 17.26 14.19 -7.60
N ALA A 252 17.31 15.50 -7.36
CA ALA A 252 18.58 16.23 -7.24
C ALA A 252 19.42 15.71 -6.04
N ASP A 253 18.78 15.39 -4.92
CA ASP A 253 19.46 14.80 -3.77
C ASP A 253 20.13 13.45 -4.13
N LEU A 254 19.47 12.61 -4.93
CA LEU A 254 20.03 11.33 -5.39
C LEU A 254 21.14 11.51 -6.42
N GLN A 255 21.00 12.46 -7.36
CA GLN A 255 22.05 12.80 -8.33
C GLN A 255 23.30 13.34 -7.63
N ALA A 256 23.14 14.10 -6.56
CA ALA A 256 24.26 14.61 -5.77
C ALA A 256 25.09 13.49 -5.10
N LEU A 257 24.52 12.31 -4.82
CA LEU A 257 25.27 11.15 -4.32
C LEU A 257 26.28 10.60 -5.33
N VAL A 258 26.04 10.85 -6.61
CA VAL A 258 26.90 10.42 -7.73
C VAL A 258 28.04 11.42 -7.98
N GLY A 259 28.05 12.56 -7.29
CA GLY A 259 28.90 13.73 -7.57
C GLY A 259 30.39 13.48 -7.71
N SER A 260 30.97 12.43 -7.08
CA SER A 260 32.38 12.02 -7.29
C SER A 260 32.59 11.18 -8.56
N HIS A 261 31.53 10.82 -9.29
CA HIS A 261 31.50 9.95 -10.46
C HIS A 261 30.57 10.52 -11.54
N PRO A 262 30.85 11.68 -12.13
CA PRO A 262 29.93 12.36 -13.04
C PRO A 262 29.58 11.51 -14.28
N GLU A 263 30.45 10.59 -14.70
CA GLU A 263 30.21 9.62 -15.77
C GLU A 263 29.06 8.64 -15.47
N LEU A 264 28.66 8.51 -14.20
CA LEU A 264 27.53 7.67 -13.78
C LEU A 264 26.19 8.39 -13.91
N LEU A 265 26.16 9.72 -14.02
CA LEU A 265 24.92 10.48 -14.11
C LEU A 265 24.09 10.11 -15.34
N GLU A 266 24.76 9.79 -16.47
CA GLU A 266 24.11 9.35 -17.70
C GLU A 266 23.46 7.95 -17.59
N ARG A 267 23.81 7.21 -16.53
CA ARG A 267 23.31 5.85 -16.27
C ARG A 267 22.32 5.79 -15.11
N LEU A 268 21.97 6.95 -14.53
CA LEU A 268 20.95 7.10 -13.48
C LEU A 268 19.72 7.80 -14.06
N HIS A 269 18.65 7.05 -14.23
CA HIS A 269 17.47 7.45 -14.99
C HIS A 269 16.24 7.69 -14.13
N PHE A 270 15.47 8.74 -14.44
CA PHE A 270 14.25 9.12 -13.75
C PHE A 270 13.13 9.39 -14.79
N PRO A 271 12.43 8.37 -15.27
CA PRO A 271 11.34 8.56 -16.24
C PRO A 271 10.12 9.29 -15.65
N GLY A 272 10.14 9.59 -14.35
CA GLY A 272 8.99 10.18 -13.68
C GLY A 272 7.91 9.14 -13.38
N ARG A 273 6.65 9.56 -13.42
CA ARG A 273 5.51 8.66 -13.22
C ARG A 273 5.16 7.97 -14.52
N VAL A 274 5.01 6.66 -14.49
CA VAL A 274 4.61 5.86 -15.65
C VAL A 274 3.32 5.11 -15.35
N GLY A 275 2.46 4.95 -16.34
CA GLY A 275 1.20 4.23 -16.22
C GLY A 275 1.28 2.77 -16.66
N ASN A 276 2.35 2.36 -17.33
CA ASN A 276 2.61 1.01 -17.85
C ASN A 276 3.76 0.32 -17.10
N VAL A 277 3.77 0.39 -15.80
CA VAL A 277 4.87 -0.11 -14.95
C VAL A 277 5.21 -1.58 -15.20
N ALA A 278 4.22 -2.39 -15.67
CA ALA A 278 4.44 -3.80 -16.03
C ALA A 278 5.55 -3.97 -17.06
N ALA A 279 5.59 -3.14 -18.11
CA ALA A 279 6.62 -3.20 -19.14
C ALA A 279 8.01 -2.91 -18.56
N TRP A 280 8.11 -2.01 -17.60
CA TRP A 280 9.37 -1.69 -16.91
C TRP A 280 9.86 -2.84 -16.02
N TYR A 281 8.95 -3.55 -15.32
CA TYR A 281 9.32 -4.75 -14.57
C TYR A 281 9.83 -5.86 -15.48
N VAL A 282 9.20 -6.05 -16.65
CA VAL A 282 9.64 -7.04 -17.65
C VAL A 282 11.00 -6.67 -18.27
N ARG A 283 11.27 -5.35 -18.49
CA ARG A 283 12.55 -4.88 -19.01
C ARG A 283 13.71 -5.04 -18.03
N ALA A 284 13.43 -4.97 -16.73
CA ALA A 284 14.45 -4.98 -15.70
C ALA A 284 15.04 -6.38 -15.45
N GLN A 285 16.36 -6.46 -15.25
CA GLN A 285 17.02 -7.67 -14.78
C GLN A 285 16.74 -7.92 -13.31
N LEU A 286 16.67 -6.87 -12.50
CA LEU A 286 16.34 -6.96 -11.08
C LEU A 286 15.41 -5.80 -10.68
N PHE A 287 14.38 -6.12 -9.93
CA PHE A 287 13.65 -5.14 -9.14
C PHE A 287 14.21 -5.12 -7.72
N VAL A 288 14.57 -3.92 -7.21
CA VAL A 288 15.16 -3.75 -5.89
C VAL A 288 14.25 -2.91 -5.00
N LEU A 289 13.74 -3.51 -3.93
CA LEU A 289 13.00 -2.81 -2.87
C LEU A 289 13.96 -2.51 -1.71
N SER A 290 14.60 -1.35 -1.76
CA SER A 290 15.55 -0.89 -0.73
C SER A 290 14.89 -0.17 0.45
N SER A 291 13.60 -0.37 0.67
CA SER A 291 12.78 0.41 1.62
C SER A 291 13.27 0.31 3.06
N ARG A 292 13.15 1.41 3.80
CA ARG A 292 13.36 1.45 5.26
C ARG A 292 12.14 0.93 6.01
N TYR A 293 10.97 1.14 5.47
CA TYR A 293 9.68 0.65 5.99
C TYR A 293 8.61 0.68 4.92
N GLU A 294 7.63 -0.23 5.04
CA GLU A 294 6.45 -0.29 4.17
C GLU A 294 5.16 -0.34 5.01
N GLY A 295 4.02 -0.18 4.38
CA GLY A 295 2.73 -0.60 4.94
C GLY A 295 2.34 -1.95 4.35
N PHE A 296 2.28 -2.00 3.03
CA PHE A 296 2.26 -3.19 2.19
C PHE A 296 2.95 -2.83 0.87
N PRO A 297 3.97 -3.58 0.43
CA PRO A 297 4.81 -3.20 -0.71
C PRO A 297 4.16 -3.58 -2.06
N ASN A 298 3.13 -2.83 -2.49
CA ASN A 298 2.42 -3.09 -3.75
C ASN A 298 3.37 -3.22 -4.94
N VAL A 299 4.39 -2.34 -5.02
CA VAL A 299 5.36 -2.35 -6.12
C VAL A 299 6.20 -3.63 -6.16
N LEU A 300 6.46 -4.26 -5.01
CA LEU A 300 7.09 -5.58 -4.94
C LEU A 300 6.13 -6.66 -5.45
N LEU A 301 4.89 -6.64 -4.99
CA LEU A 301 3.86 -7.57 -5.45
C LEU A 301 3.63 -7.47 -6.96
N GLU A 302 3.61 -6.26 -7.51
CA GLU A 302 3.49 -5.97 -8.94
C GLU A 302 4.70 -6.49 -9.73
N ALA A 303 5.93 -6.28 -9.23
CA ALA A 303 7.16 -6.79 -9.85
C ALA A 303 7.21 -8.32 -9.84
N MET A 304 6.82 -8.95 -8.73
CA MET A 304 6.69 -10.42 -8.62
C MET A 304 5.64 -10.95 -9.60
N ALA A 305 4.49 -10.27 -9.71
CA ALA A 305 3.45 -10.64 -10.67
C ALA A 305 3.93 -10.48 -12.13
N ALA A 306 4.82 -9.55 -12.41
CA ALA A 306 5.44 -9.42 -13.74
C ALA A 306 6.51 -10.50 -14.03
N GLY A 307 6.87 -11.33 -13.06
CA GLY A 307 7.93 -12.33 -13.19
C GLY A 307 9.35 -11.75 -13.10
N CYS A 308 9.48 -10.51 -12.61
CA CYS A 308 10.79 -9.90 -12.37
C CYS A 308 11.49 -10.57 -11.18
N CYS A 309 12.80 -10.79 -11.28
CA CYS A 309 13.60 -11.21 -10.14
C CYS A 309 13.65 -10.07 -9.11
N CYS A 310 13.09 -10.32 -7.91
CA CYS A 310 12.96 -9.32 -6.85
C CYS A 310 13.99 -9.52 -5.75
N VAL A 311 14.62 -8.42 -5.33
CA VAL A 311 15.47 -8.36 -4.14
C VAL A 311 14.89 -7.29 -3.21
N ALA A 312 14.52 -7.67 -2.00
CA ALA A 312 13.89 -6.75 -1.05
C ALA A 312 14.63 -6.69 0.28
N ALA A 313 14.71 -5.51 0.86
CA ALA A 313 15.07 -5.37 2.27
C ALA A 313 13.97 -5.98 3.13
N ASP A 314 14.34 -6.78 4.12
CA ASP A 314 13.43 -7.24 5.17
C ASP A 314 13.18 -6.08 6.15
N CYS A 315 12.50 -5.08 5.63
CA CYS A 315 12.09 -3.94 6.43
C CYS A 315 10.78 -4.26 7.16
N PRO A 316 10.47 -3.53 8.25
CA PRO A 316 9.21 -3.73 8.93
C PRO A 316 8.03 -3.69 7.95
N GLN A 317 7.27 -4.78 7.94
CA GLN A 317 6.04 -5.11 7.23
C GLN A 317 6.11 -5.28 5.71
N GLY A 318 5.66 -6.45 5.32
CA GLY A 318 5.22 -6.79 3.99
C GLY A 318 6.23 -7.54 3.12
N PRO A 319 7.53 -7.20 3.03
CA PRO A 319 8.43 -7.96 2.16
C PRO A 319 8.52 -9.45 2.53
N ALA A 320 8.63 -9.77 3.82
CA ALA A 320 8.64 -11.15 4.33
C ALA A 320 7.28 -11.89 4.19
N ASP A 321 6.16 -11.16 3.99
CA ASP A 321 4.87 -11.78 3.67
C ASP A 321 4.77 -12.19 2.18
N LEU A 322 5.61 -11.61 1.31
CA LEU A 322 5.62 -11.85 -0.14
C LEU A 322 6.77 -12.75 -0.58
N ILE A 323 7.97 -12.53 -0.03
CA ILE A 323 9.18 -13.24 -0.41
C ILE A 323 9.52 -14.33 0.63
N THR A 324 9.62 -15.57 0.15
CA THR A 324 10.36 -16.64 0.79
C THR A 324 11.75 -16.65 0.19
N ASP A 325 12.78 -16.32 1.01
CA ASP A 325 14.14 -16.14 0.51
C ASP A 325 14.64 -17.35 -0.28
N ALA A 326 15.33 -17.08 -1.38
CA ALA A 326 15.86 -18.04 -2.33
C ALA A 326 14.81 -18.93 -3.05
N MET A 327 13.51 -18.77 -2.76
CA MET A 327 12.44 -19.48 -3.46
C MET A 327 11.80 -18.65 -4.57
N ASN A 328 11.26 -17.47 -4.25
CA ASN A 328 10.53 -16.62 -5.17
C ASN A 328 11.06 -15.18 -5.20
N GLY A 329 12.27 -14.97 -4.70
CA GLY A 329 12.98 -13.70 -4.62
C GLY A 329 14.13 -13.79 -3.61
N ARG A 330 14.75 -12.66 -3.31
CA ARG A 330 15.74 -12.55 -2.25
C ARG A 330 15.26 -11.56 -1.19
N LEU A 331 15.30 -12.00 0.06
CA LEU A 331 14.96 -11.19 1.23
C LEU A 331 16.24 -10.90 2.02
N MET A 332 16.66 -9.63 2.04
CA MET A 332 17.88 -9.21 2.70
C MET A 332 17.59 -8.78 4.13
N PRO A 333 18.17 -9.42 5.14
CA PRO A 333 17.97 -9.06 6.55
C PRO A 333 18.21 -7.58 6.84
N ALA A 334 17.51 -7.02 7.81
CA ALA A 334 17.55 -5.58 8.12
C ALA A 334 18.97 -5.06 8.49
N HIS A 335 19.82 -5.94 9.01
CA HIS A 335 21.22 -5.64 9.41
C HIS A 335 22.25 -5.94 8.30
N THR A 336 21.83 -6.33 7.10
CA THR A 336 22.72 -6.62 5.97
C THR A 336 23.55 -5.38 5.62
N SER A 337 24.87 -5.55 5.55
CA SER A 337 25.82 -4.50 5.21
C SER A 337 25.69 -4.08 3.74
N ASP A 338 26.17 -2.87 3.41
CA ASP A 338 26.21 -2.39 2.02
C ASP A 338 27.04 -3.30 1.13
N GLN A 339 28.13 -3.86 1.64
CA GLN A 339 28.97 -4.81 0.90
C GLN A 339 28.20 -6.09 0.55
N GLU A 340 27.48 -6.68 1.49
CA GLU A 340 26.68 -7.89 1.26
C GLU A 340 25.55 -7.62 0.26
N TRP A 341 24.94 -6.42 0.30
CA TRP A 341 23.98 -5.99 -0.71
C TRP A 341 24.59 -5.96 -2.10
N VAL A 342 25.77 -5.33 -2.25
CA VAL A 342 26.50 -5.25 -3.53
C VAL A 342 26.85 -6.65 -4.04
N GLU A 343 27.38 -7.52 -3.20
CA GLU A 343 27.74 -8.90 -3.55
C GLU A 343 26.51 -9.71 -4.01
N ARG A 344 25.39 -9.57 -3.30
CA ARG A 344 24.14 -10.26 -3.64
C ARG A 344 23.58 -9.79 -4.97
N LEU A 345 23.51 -8.48 -5.18
CA LEU A 345 23.02 -7.89 -6.43
C LEU A 345 23.94 -8.28 -7.60
N ARG A 346 25.26 -8.22 -7.41
CA ARG A 346 26.25 -8.65 -8.40
C ARG A 346 26.05 -10.12 -8.78
N GLY A 347 25.94 -11.01 -7.81
CA GLY A 347 25.73 -12.43 -8.06
C GLY A 347 24.49 -12.71 -8.90
N LEU A 348 23.38 -12.04 -8.60
CA LEU A 348 22.15 -12.16 -9.38
C LEU A 348 22.28 -11.55 -10.77
N LEU A 349 22.96 -10.43 -10.93
CA LEU A 349 23.20 -9.84 -12.26
C LEU A 349 23.99 -10.78 -13.18
N MET A 350 24.89 -11.59 -12.63
CA MET A 350 25.71 -12.53 -13.38
C MET A 350 25.03 -13.88 -13.64
N ASP A 351 24.03 -14.27 -12.85
CA ASP A 351 23.35 -15.56 -12.95
C ASP A 351 21.91 -15.37 -13.52
N GLU A 352 21.80 -15.41 -14.85
CA GLU A 352 20.53 -15.30 -15.54
C GLU A 352 19.58 -16.46 -15.20
N GLY A 353 20.10 -17.68 -15.10
CA GLY A 353 19.29 -18.86 -14.77
C GLY A 353 18.68 -18.73 -13.37
N GLN A 354 19.41 -18.18 -12.39
CA GLN A 354 18.86 -17.92 -11.06
C GLN A 354 17.77 -16.83 -11.11
N ARG A 355 18.00 -15.74 -11.87
CA ARG A 355 16.97 -14.69 -12.02
C ARG A 355 15.69 -15.23 -12.62
N GLN A 356 15.79 -16.04 -13.68
CA GLN A 356 14.63 -16.66 -14.33
C GLN A 356 13.86 -17.55 -13.36
N ARG A 357 14.53 -18.47 -12.67
CA ARG A 357 13.90 -19.38 -11.69
C ARG A 357 13.18 -18.62 -10.56
N LEU A 358 13.81 -17.56 -10.02
CA LEU A 358 13.20 -16.76 -8.96
C LEU A 358 11.99 -15.98 -9.48
N GLY A 359 12.09 -15.39 -10.68
CA GLY A 359 10.99 -14.66 -11.32
C GLY A 359 9.80 -15.56 -11.66
N GLU A 360 10.04 -16.75 -12.22
CA GLU A 360 8.99 -17.74 -12.51
C GLU A 360 8.22 -18.13 -11.25
N LYS A 361 8.94 -18.44 -10.16
CA LYS A 361 8.30 -18.77 -8.87
C LYS A 361 7.60 -17.58 -8.23
N ALA A 362 8.08 -16.36 -8.46
CA ALA A 362 7.44 -15.15 -7.97
C ALA A 362 6.03 -14.96 -8.55
N MET A 363 5.78 -15.40 -9.80
CA MET A 363 4.47 -15.27 -10.45
C MET A 363 3.32 -16.01 -9.73
N ALA A 364 3.61 -16.93 -8.80
CA ALA A 364 2.59 -17.56 -7.97
C ALA A 364 1.73 -16.57 -7.17
N VAL A 365 2.19 -15.33 -7.00
CA VAL A 365 1.41 -14.23 -6.40
C VAL A 365 0.17 -13.88 -7.23
N ARG A 366 0.15 -14.17 -8.53
CA ARG A 366 -1.01 -13.95 -9.40
C ARG A 366 -2.23 -14.73 -8.94
N ASP A 367 -2.02 -15.92 -8.39
CA ASP A 367 -3.08 -16.77 -7.87
C ASP A 367 -3.40 -16.42 -6.42
N SER A 368 -2.39 -16.41 -5.54
CA SER A 368 -2.58 -16.22 -4.10
C SER A 368 -3.04 -14.81 -3.70
N TYR A 369 -2.68 -13.79 -4.48
CA TYR A 369 -3.09 -12.39 -4.29
C TYR A 369 -4.08 -11.91 -5.36
N SER A 370 -4.74 -12.84 -6.07
CA SER A 370 -5.72 -12.44 -7.09
C SER A 370 -6.93 -11.72 -6.49
N PRO A 371 -7.56 -10.79 -7.24
CA PRO A 371 -8.79 -10.14 -6.82
C PRO A 371 -9.90 -11.14 -6.45
N LEU A 372 -9.97 -12.28 -7.15
CA LEU A 372 -10.97 -13.32 -6.91
C LEU A 372 -10.80 -13.97 -5.53
N VAL A 373 -9.57 -14.34 -5.17
CA VAL A 373 -9.26 -14.96 -3.87
C VAL A 373 -9.52 -13.98 -2.74
N LEU A 374 -9.01 -12.75 -2.85
CA LEU A 374 -9.14 -11.77 -1.78
C LEU A 374 -10.58 -11.25 -1.64
N ARG A 375 -11.33 -11.14 -2.74
CA ARG A 375 -12.77 -10.87 -2.68
C ARG A 375 -13.51 -11.96 -1.91
N ARG A 376 -13.24 -13.23 -2.19
CA ARG A 376 -13.86 -14.36 -1.46
C ARG A 376 -13.53 -14.29 0.04
N THR A 377 -12.27 -14.06 0.38
CA THR A 377 -11.82 -13.90 1.77
C THR A 377 -12.56 -12.76 2.47
N LEU A 378 -12.66 -11.58 1.83
CA LEU A 378 -13.39 -10.44 2.37
C LEU A 378 -14.85 -10.78 2.60
N MET A 379 -15.53 -11.35 1.60
CA MET A 379 -16.97 -11.65 1.68
C MET A 379 -17.27 -12.66 2.79
N GLN A 380 -16.49 -13.75 2.87
CA GLN A 380 -16.64 -14.76 3.93
C GLN A 380 -16.45 -14.14 5.32
N ALA A 381 -15.42 -13.31 5.48
CA ALA A 381 -15.15 -12.64 6.75
C ALA A 381 -16.30 -11.71 7.19
N LEU A 382 -16.85 -10.92 6.26
CA LEU A 382 -17.95 -9.99 6.56
C LEU A 382 -19.28 -10.72 6.80
N GLU A 383 -19.56 -11.79 6.07
CA GLU A 383 -20.75 -12.64 6.28
C GLU A 383 -20.71 -13.32 7.64
N GLN A 384 -19.56 -13.82 8.07
CA GLN A 384 -19.38 -14.39 9.40
C GLN A 384 -19.64 -13.36 10.49
N VAL A 385 -19.11 -12.12 10.36
CA VAL A 385 -19.37 -11.03 11.30
C VAL A 385 -20.87 -10.73 11.44
N LEU A 386 -21.61 -10.71 10.32
CA LEU A 386 -23.06 -10.46 10.35
C LEU A 386 -23.85 -11.62 10.93
N GLN A 387 -23.46 -12.86 10.68
CA GLN A 387 -24.11 -14.04 11.26
C GLN A 387 -24.01 -14.06 12.79
N GLU A 388 -22.80 -13.79 13.30
CA GLU A 388 -22.56 -13.75 14.74
C GLU A 388 -23.31 -12.59 15.41
N ALA A 389 -23.30 -11.38 14.81
CA ALA A 389 -24.05 -10.24 15.33
C ALA A 389 -25.59 -10.41 15.28
N SER A 390 -26.10 -11.41 14.57
CA SER A 390 -27.53 -11.74 14.53
C SER A 390 -27.93 -12.77 15.58
N GLN A 391 -26.97 -13.38 16.25
CA GLN A 391 -27.16 -14.39 17.30
C GLN A 391 -27.06 -13.79 18.72
N ASP A 392 -26.36 -12.64 18.82
CA ASP A 392 -26.29 -11.84 20.06
C ASP A 392 -27.46 -10.85 20.16
#